data_f4da88732ca839ec444471bf7f220b6e
#
_entry.id   f4da88732ca839ec444471bf7f220b6e
#
_cell.length_a   1.000
_cell.length_b   1.000
_cell.length_c   1.000
_cell.angle_alpha   90.00
_cell.angle_beta   90.00
_cell.angle_gamma   90.00
#
_symmetry.space_group_name_H-M   'P 1'
#
loop_
_entity.id
_entity.type
_entity.pdbx_description
1 polymer ?
#
loop_
_entity_poly.entity_id
_entity_poly.type
_entity_poly.pdbx_seq_one_letter_code
_entity_poly.pdbx_strand_id
1 'polypeptide(L)'
;MKKGSGTRSGLLWEVERLLNETENLPQILLMENVPQVISADNIDDFHSWCSFLESKGYKCYTQILNAKDYGVAQNRERCFMVSILGDYNYKFPQPIPLDKTMKDYLEDEVDEKYYINSEKAQKLIKDLRESGQLDGISK
;
A
#
# COMPACT_ATOMS: atom_id res chain seq x y z
N MET A 1 -14.37 3.26 5.97
CA MET A 1 -14.41 4.49 5.11
C MET A 1 -15.85 5.01 5.07
N LYS A 2 -16.18 6.08 5.78
CA LYS A 2 -17.57 6.58 5.75
C LYS A 2 -17.71 7.69 4.72
N LYS A 3 -18.69 7.56 3.82
CA LYS A 3 -19.06 8.59 2.84
C LYS A 3 -19.40 9.90 3.59
N GLY A 4 -18.78 11.02 3.20
CA GLY A 4 -19.03 12.34 3.82
C GLY A 4 -18.31 12.59 5.14
N SER A 5 -17.36 11.75 5.58
CA SER A 5 -16.68 11.90 6.87
C SER A 5 -15.63 13.02 6.94
N GLY A 6 -15.30 13.70 5.82
CA GLY A 6 -14.22 14.70 5.76
C GLY A 6 -12.81 14.18 6.06
N THR A 7 -12.65 12.88 6.23
CA THR A 7 -11.37 12.21 6.52
C THR A 7 -10.64 11.86 5.22
N ARG A 8 -9.31 11.57 5.31
CA ARG A 8 -8.51 11.11 4.16
C ARG A 8 -9.11 9.88 3.46
N SER A 9 -9.81 9.02 4.20
CA SER A 9 -10.55 7.87 3.66
C SER A 9 -11.81 8.27 2.88
N GLY A 10 -12.28 9.50 3.05
CA GLY A 10 -13.40 10.08 2.28
C GLY A 10 -13.04 10.45 0.84
N LEU A 11 -11.73 10.55 0.51
CA LEU A 11 -11.26 10.91 -0.84
C LEU A 11 -11.66 9.89 -1.92
N LEU A 12 -11.94 8.64 -1.56
CA LEU A 12 -12.45 7.65 -2.49
C LEU A 12 -13.78 8.09 -3.12
N TRP A 13 -14.64 8.75 -2.33
CA TRP A 13 -15.93 9.24 -2.79
C TRP A 13 -15.83 10.50 -3.67
N GLU A 14 -14.70 11.22 -3.60
CA GLU A 14 -14.38 12.26 -4.59
C GLU A 14 -14.07 11.66 -5.96
N VAL A 15 -13.41 10.49 -6.00
CA VAL A 15 -13.22 9.75 -7.26
C VAL A 15 -14.57 9.31 -7.82
N GLU A 16 -15.50 8.83 -6.97
CA GLU A 16 -16.89 8.53 -7.36
C GLU A 16 -17.55 9.75 -8.03
N ARG A 17 -17.44 10.92 -7.40
CA ARG A 17 -17.99 12.18 -7.94
C ARG A 17 -17.39 12.50 -9.32
N LEU A 18 -16.06 12.46 -9.42
CA LEU A 18 -15.36 12.74 -10.68
C LEU A 18 -15.75 11.77 -11.80
N LEU A 19 -15.89 10.48 -11.49
CA LEU A 19 -16.34 9.48 -12.47
C LEU A 19 -17.81 9.64 -12.87
N ASN A 20 -18.61 10.29 -12.03
CA ASN A 20 -20.00 10.64 -12.40
C ASN A 20 -20.08 11.87 -13.30
N GLU A 21 -19.19 12.83 -13.12
CA GLU A 21 -19.20 14.13 -13.82
C GLU A 21 -18.42 14.09 -15.14
N THR A 22 -17.51 13.11 -15.33
CA THR A 22 -16.73 13.03 -16.57
C THR A 22 -17.52 12.42 -17.73
N GLU A 23 -17.40 13.01 -18.90
CA GLU A 23 -17.96 12.45 -20.14
C GLU A 23 -17.15 11.28 -20.67
N ASN A 24 -15.83 11.29 -20.40
CA ASN A 24 -14.89 10.27 -20.88
C ASN A 24 -14.28 9.53 -19.70
N LEU A 25 -14.75 8.30 -19.47
CA LEU A 25 -14.23 7.44 -18.41
C LEU A 25 -12.81 6.95 -18.74
N PRO A 26 -11.88 6.95 -17.78
CA PRO A 26 -10.57 6.33 -17.94
C PRO A 26 -10.69 4.84 -18.27
N GLN A 27 -9.85 4.35 -19.19
CA GLN A 27 -9.86 2.94 -19.57
C GLN A 27 -9.46 2.02 -18.40
N ILE A 28 -8.53 2.48 -17.56
CA ILE A 28 -8.01 1.72 -16.42
C ILE A 28 -7.98 2.62 -15.20
N LEU A 29 -8.42 2.08 -14.07
CA LEU A 29 -8.24 2.68 -12.75
C LEU A 29 -7.36 1.75 -11.92
N LEU A 30 -6.36 2.32 -11.26
CA LEU A 30 -5.51 1.61 -10.30
C LEU A 30 -5.69 2.24 -8.92
N MET A 31 -6.16 1.44 -7.97
CA MET A 31 -6.21 1.81 -6.56
C MET A 31 -5.14 1.06 -5.78
N GLU A 32 -4.38 1.77 -4.95
CA GLU A 32 -3.50 1.22 -3.92
C GLU A 32 -3.98 1.68 -2.55
N ASN A 33 -4.06 0.77 -1.61
CA ASN A 33 -4.46 1.09 -0.24
C ASN A 33 -3.83 0.10 0.76
N VAL A 34 -3.98 0.38 2.05
CA VAL A 34 -3.62 -0.59 3.10
C VAL A 34 -4.57 -1.79 3.09
N PRO A 35 -4.14 -3.00 3.50
CA PRO A 35 -5.00 -4.20 3.50
C PRO A 35 -6.31 -4.02 4.28
N GLN A 36 -6.33 -3.13 5.27
CA GLN A 36 -7.52 -2.84 6.07
C GLN A 36 -8.71 -2.32 5.25
N VAL A 37 -8.49 -1.87 4.02
CA VAL A 37 -9.59 -1.43 3.14
C VAL A 37 -10.60 -2.55 2.86
N ILE A 38 -10.15 -3.82 2.89
CA ILE A 38 -10.99 -5.01 2.72
C ILE A 38 -11.18 -5.79 4.03
N SER A 39 -10.91 -5.19 5.20
CA SER A 39 -11.21 -5.78 6.50
C SER A 39 -12.71 -5.76 6.78
N ALA A 40 -13.17 -6.58 7.73
CA ALA A 40 -14.56 -6.68 8.12
C ALA A 40 -15.22 -5.32 8.42
N ASP A 41 -14.47 -4.39 9.02
CA ASP A 41 -14.97 -3.04 9.37
C ASP A 41 -15.19 -2.13 8.15
N ASN A 42 -14.59 -2.45 7.02
CA ASN A 42 -14.62 -1.61 5.81
C ASN A 42 -15.16 -2.32 4.58
N ILE A 43 -15.49 -3.61 4.70
CA ILE A 43 -15.84 -4.45 3.56
C ILE A 43 -17.11 -3.98 2.85
N ASP A 44 -18.09 -3.48 3.57
CA ASP A 44 -19.34 -2.98 2.98
C ASP A 44 -19.11 -1.72 2.14
N ASP A 45 -18.28 -0.80 2.62
CA ASP A 45 -17.86 0.38 1.85
C ASP A 45 -17.07 -0.03 0.60
N PHE A 46 -16.19 -1.04 0.74
CA PHE A 46 -15.42 -1.57 -0.39
C PHE A 46 -16.33 -2.23 -1.44
N HIS A 47 -17.29 -3.04 -1.02
CA HIS A 47 -18.28 -3.63 -1.93
C HIS A 47 -19.15 -2.57 -2.61
N SER A 48 -19.55 -1.52 -1.88
CA SER A 48 -20.29 -0.39 -2.45
C SER A 48 -19.49 0.31 -3.54
N TRP A 49 -18.18 0.49 -3.31
CA TRP A 49 -17.25 1.03 -4.30
C TRP A 49 -17.12 0.13 -5.54
N CYS A 50 -16.95 -1.18 -5.35
CA CYS A 50 -16.90 -2.13 -6.47
C CYS A 50 -18.19 -2.10 -7.29
N SER A 51 -19.35 -2.13 -6.62
CA SER A 51 -20.65 -2.08 -7.28
C SER A 51 -20.86 -0.78 -8.07
N PHE A 52 -20.38 0.34 -7.55
CA PHE A 52 -20.38 1.59 -8.27
C PHE A 52 -19.55 1.52 -9.56
N LEU A 53 -18.33 1.00 -9.50
CA LEU A 53 -17.47 0.86 -10.67
C LEU A 53 -18.06 -0.12 -11.71
N GLU A 54 -18.64 -1.22 -11.25
CA GLU A 54 -19.34 -2.19 -12.11
C GLU A 54 -20.54 -1.54 -12.82
N SER A 55 -21.29 -0.67 -12.13
CA SER A 55 -22.39 0.09 -12.74
C SER A 55 -21.94 1.04 -13.84
N LYS A 56 -20.66 1.44 -13.83
CA LYS A 56 -20.01 2.26 -14.87
C LYS A 56 -19.39 1.42 -15.99
N GLY A 57 -19.48 0.09 -15.91
CA GLY A 57 -18.96 -0.84 -16.92
C GLY A 57 -17.52 -1.30 -16.66
N TYR A 58 -16.96 -1.05 -15.47
CA TYR A 58 -15.66 -1.59 -15.09
C TYR A 58 -15.74 -3.00 -14.57
N LYS A 59 -14.72 -3.80 -14.87
CA LYS A 59 -14.47 -5.11 -14.27
C LYS A 59 -13.33 -4.99 -13.28
N CYS A 60 -13.58 -5.35 -12.02
CA CYS A 60 -12.67 -5.10 -10.91
C CYS A 60 -11.89 -6.36 -10.51
N TYR A 61 -10.59 -6.20 -10.26
CA TYR A 61 -9.69 -7.26 -9.82
C TYR A 61 -8.93 -6.76 -8.59
N THR A 62 -9.00 -7.50 -7.50
CA THR A 62 -8.40 -7.08 -6.21
C THR A 62 -7.48 -8.16 -5.67
N GLN A 63 -6.30 -7.76 -5.21
CA GLN A 63 -5.33 -8.64 -4.56
C GLN A 63 -4.49 -7.88 -3.54
N ILE A 64 -4.17 -8.54 -2.42
CA ILE A 64 -3.14 -8.07 -1.50
C ILE A 64 -1.80 -8.57 -2.03
N LEU A 65 -0.85 -7.65 -2.23
CA LEU A 65 0.51 -7.93 -2.67
C LEU A 65 1.49 -7.44 -1.62
N ASN A 66 2.59 -8.18 -1.45
CA ASN A 66 3.70 -7.77 -0.59
C ASN A 66 4.92 -7.43 -1.44
N ALA A 67 5.52 -6.26 -1.23
CA ALA A 67 6.67 -5.79 -2.00
C ALA A 67 7.84 -6.79 -1.99
N LYS A 68 8.05 -7.53 -0.88
CA LYS A 68 9.10 -8.56 -0.78
C LYS A 68 8.94 -9.70 -1.80
N ASP A 69 7.70 -9.98 -2.23
CA ASP A 69 7.39 -11.03 -3.19
C ASP A 69 7.61 -10.57 -4.65
N TYR A 70 8.09 -9.32 -4.83
CA TYR A 70 8.36 -8.69 -6.12
C TYR A 70 9.76 -8.06 -6.18
N GLY A 71 10.73 -8.66 -5.47
CA GLY A 71 12.14 -8.29 -5.54
C GLY A 71 12.52 -7.02 -4.75
N VAL A 72 11.64 -6.50 -3.90
CA VAL A 72 11.91 -5.34 -3.04
C VAL A 72 12.18 -5.80 -1.61
N ALA A 73 13.35 -5.47 -1.05
CA ALA A 73 13.74 -5.85 0.32
C ALA A 73 12.94 -5.08 1.40
N GLN A 74 11.62 -5.04 1.26
CA GLN A 74 10.71 -4.40 2.18
C GLN A 74 9.47 -5.26 2.41
N ASN A 75 9.17 -5.56 3.67
CA ASN A 75 7.90 -6.18 4.03
C ASN A 75 6.80 -5.12 4.03
N ARG A 76 6.09 -4.98 2.89
CA ARG A 76 5.06 -3.96 2.68
C ARG A 76 3.87 -4.55 1.95
N GLU A 77 2.85 -4.89 2.70
CA GLU A 77 1.58 -5.37 2.13
C GLU A 77 0.68 -4.20 1.73
N ARG A 78 0.10 -4.31 0.54
CA ARG A 78 -0.89 -3.36 0.03
C ARG A 78 -2.00 -4.09 -0.71
N CYS A 79 -3.19 -3.53 -0.59
CA CYS A 79 -4.34 -3.93 -1.40
C CYS A 79 -4.30 -3.15 -2.71
N PHE A 80 -4.15 -3.87 -3.80
CA PHE A 80 -4.26 -3.31 -5.15
C PHE A 80 -5.59 -3.70 -5.76
N MET A 81 -6.26 -2.75 -6.38
CA MET A 81 -7.42 -3.00 -7.22
C MET A 81 -7.19 -2.39 -8.60
N VAL A 82 -7.26 -3.24 -9.61
CA VAL A 82 -7.24 -2.85 -11.02
C VAL A 82 -8.65 -2.94 -11.55
N SER A 83 -9.20 -1.85 -12.06
CA SER A 83 -10.52 -1.82 -12.67
C SER A 83 -10.39 -1.41 -14.13
N ILE A 84 -10.91 -2.22 -15.04
CA ILE A 84 -10.77 -2.05 -16.49
C ILE A 84 -12.15 -1.86 -17.09
N LEU A 85 -12.33 -0.80 -17.88
CA LEU A 85 -13.57 -0.50 -18.56
C LEU A 85 -13.77 -1.50 -19.73
N GLY A 86 -14.91 -2.20 -19.71
CA GLY A 86 -15.24 -3.23 -20.68
C GLY A 86 -14.90 -4.66 -20.21
N ASP A 87 -15.07 -5.64 -21.11
CA ASP A 87 -14.88 -7.07 -20.79
C ASP A 87 -13.44 -7.52 -21.05
N TYR A 88 -12.54 -7.10 -20.21
CA TYR A 88 -11.13 -7.52 -20.22
C TYR A 88 -10.82 -8.46 -19.06
N ASN A 89 -9.92 -9.41 -19.29
CA ASN A 89 -9.38 -10.28 -18.24
C ASN A 89 -8.01 -9.78 -17.80
N TYR A 90 -7.84 -9.63 -16.49
CA TYR A 90 -6.59 -9.22 -15.88
C TYR A 90 -6.10 -10.28 -14.89
N LYS A 91 -4.80 -10.48 -14.82
CA LYS A 91 -4.13 -11.31 -13.81
C LYS A 91 -3.00 -10.51 -13.19
N PHE A 92 -2.92 -10.52 -11.88
CA PHE A 92 -1.78 -9.95 -11.18
C PHE A 92 -0.49 -10.70 -11.53
N PRO A 93 0.66 -10.00 -11.54
CA PRO A 93 1.94 -10.62 -11.82
C PRO A 93 2.26 -11.72 -10.80
N GLN A 94 3.00 -12.75 -11.24
CA GLN A 94 3.44 -13.80 -10.33
C GLN A 94 4.60 -13.27 -9.46
N PRO A 95 4.69 -13.73 -8.20
CA PRO A 95 5.83 -13.43 -7.35
C PRO A 95 7.16 -13.81 -7.99
N ILE A 96 8.19 -13.03 -7.69
CA ILE A 96 9.59 -13.30 -8.07
C ILE A 96 10.42 -13.51 -6.80
N PRO A 97 11.45 -14.37 -6.83
CA PRO A 97 12.32 -14.56 -5.68
C PRO A 97 12.98 -13.25 -5.23
N LEU A 98 13.06 -13.05 -3.92
CA LEU A 98 13.84 -11.97 -3.33
C LEU A 98 15.28 -12.45 -3.15
N ASP A 99 16.20 -11.89 -3.90
CA ASP A 99 17.64 -12.21 -3.88
C ASP A 99 18.47 -11.25 -3.02
N LYS A 100 17.85 -10.13 -2.57
CA LYS A 100 18.50 -9.08 -1.79
C LYS A 100 17.81 -8.86 -0.46
N THR A 101 18.59 -8.51 0.54
CA THR A 101 18.13 -8.12 1.87
C THR A 101 18.31 -6.61 2.06
N MET A 102 17.76 -6.07 3.15
CA MET A 102 17.99 -4.66 3.53
C MET A 102 19.50 -4.34 3.61
N LYS A 103 20.34 -5.29 4.05
CA LYS A 103 21.79 -5.10 4.17
C LYS A 103 22.48 -4.78 2.84
N ASP A 104 21.97 -5.32 1.73
CA ASP A 104 22.53 -5.12 0.39
C ASP A 104 22.31 -3.69 -0.14
N TYR A 105 21.49 -2.90 0.57
CA TYR A 105 21.19 -1.50 0.24
C TYR A 105 21.81 -0.50 1.22
N LEU A 106 22.47 -0.98 2.27
CA LEU A 106 23.15 -0.09 3.21
C LEU A 106 24.51 0.34 2.64
N GLU A 107 24.81 1.62 2.77
CA GLU A 107 26.10 2.18 2.43
C GLU A 107 27.11 1.90 3.54
N ASP A 108 28.36 1.58 3.17
CA ASP A 108 29.43 1.32 4.13
C ASP A 108 29.89 2.61 4.83
N GLU A 109 29.88 3.73 4.10
CA GLU A 109 30.22 5.06 4.59
C GLU A 109 29.03 6.00 4.40
N VAL A 110 28.58 6.63 5.47
CA VAL A 110 27.45 7.56 5.48
C VAL A 110 27.90 8.90 6.08
N ASP A 111 27.56 10.00 5.41
CA ASP A 111 27.84 11.37 5.89
C ASP A 111 27.24 11.59 7.28
N GLU A 112 28.01 12.21 8.20
CA GLU A 112 27.60 12.45 9.58
C GLU A 112 26.27 13.18 9.73
N LYS A 113 25.88 14.00 8.77
CA LYS A 113 24.60 14.72 8.78
C LYS A 113 23.37 13.80 8.78
N TYR A 114 23.51 12.53 8.37
CA TYR A 114 22.42 11.54 8.37
C TYR A 114 22.32 10.76 9.67
N TYR A 115 23.29 10.87 10.57
CA TYR A 115 23.21 10.22 11.88
C TYR A 115 22.29 11.00 12.82
N ILE A 116 21.39 10.28 13.45
CA ILE A 116 20.46 10.85 14.42
C ILE A 116 21.14 10.83 15.80
N ASN A 117 21.71 11.97 16.21
CA ASN A 117 22.45 12.13 17.48
C ASN A 117 21.65 12.79 18.61
N SER A 118 20.30 12.87 18.48
CA SER A 118 19.47 13.42 19.54
C SER A 118 19.45 12.53 20.79
N GLU A 119 19.37 13.13 21.98
CA GLU A 119 19.28 12.41 23.26
C GLU A 119 18.11 11.41 23.26
N LYS A 120 16.98 11.78 22.63
CA LYS A 120 15.81 10.92 22.49
C LYS A 120 16.10 9.67 21.66
N ALA A 121 16.87 9.81 20.57
CA ALA A 121 17.24 8.68 19.71
C ALA A 121 18.25 7.76 20.43
N GLN A 122 19.24 8.33 21.14
CA GLN A 122 20.19 7.56 21.91
C GLN A 122 19.51 6.76 23.03
N LYS A 123 18.54 7.38 23.73
CA LYS A 123 17.74 6.69 24.73
C LYS A 123 16.96 5.53 24.12
N LEU A 124 16.28 5.76 22.97
CA LEU A 124 15.55 4.69 22.27
C LEU A 124 16.46 3.52 21.86
N ILE A 125 17.67 3.82 21.33
CA ILE A 125 18.64 2.78 20.95
C ILE A 125 19.08 1.98 22.18
N LYS A 126 19.29 2.65 23.31
CA LYS A 126 19.64 2.00 24.58
C LYS A 126 18.52 1.07 25.03
N ASP A 127 17.29 1.55 25.07
CA ASP A 127 16.12 0.77 25.46
C ASP A 127 15.91 -0.46 24.55
N LEU A 128 16.11 -0.30 23.24
CA LEU A 128 16.02 -1.39 22.26
C LEU A 128 17.15 -2.43 22.44
N ARG A 129 18.36 -2.02 22.81
CA ARG A 129 19.46 -2.95 23.12
C ARG A 129 19.18 -3.72 24.40
N GLU A 130 18.73 -3.05 25.45
CA GLU A 130 18.41 -3.67 26.74
C GLU A 130 17.25 -4.65 26.63
N SER A 131 16.31 -4.41 25.70
CA SER A 131 15.18 -5.34 25.41
C SER A 131 15.55 -6.48 24.44
N GLY A 132 16.78 -6.56 23.94
CA GLY A 132 17.22 -7.57 22.98
C GLY A 132 16.63 -7.43 21.57
N GLN A 133 15.91 -6.35 21.28
CA GLN A 133 15.28 -6.14 19.95
C GLN A 133 16.28 -5.79 18.85
N LEU A 134 17.50 -5.41 19.21
CA LEU A 134 18.59 -5.18 18.27
C LEU A 134 19.52 -6.40 18.10
N ASP A 135 19.29 -7.48 18.83
CA ASP A 135 20.06 -8.70 18.70
C ASP A 135 19.79 -9.33 17.32
N GLY A 136 20.85 -9.46 16.53
CA GLY A 136 20.76 -9.94 15.14
C GLY A 136 20.82 -8.82 14.07
N ILE A 137 20.78 -7.55 14.46
CA ILE A 137 21.14 -6.42 13.59
C ILE A 137 22.64 -6.15 13.83
N SER A 138 23.48 -7.14 13.52
CA SER A 138 24.92 -6.90 13.42
C SER A 138 25.26 -6.37 12.03
N LYS A 139 26.18 -5.42 12.01
CA LYS A 139 26.79 -4.87 10.79
C LYS A 139 27.27 -5.95 9.84
#